data_a7e68f1cf70acdf1e664c80c0cca2e2a
#
_entry.id   a7e68f1cf70acdf1e664c80c0cca2e2a
#
_cell.length_a   1.000
_cell.length_b   1.000
_cell.length_c   1.000
_cell.angle_alpha   90.00
_cell.angle_beta   90.00
_cell.angle_gamma   90.00
#
_symmetry.space_group_name_H-M   'P 1'
#
loop_
_entity.id
_entity.type
_entity.pdbx_description
1 polymer ?
#
loop_
_entity_poly.entity_id
_entity_poly.type
_entity_poly.pdbx_seq_one_letter_code
_entity_poly.pdbx_strand_id
1 'polypeptide(L)'
;TETMRFLQKQYNKKWMLPLLTFVVGCLILTAFIHHSYDTNRKQVRMITELNASTYAERLRDDMNRGVAIADALKAIIISGNGTIDNFEKVSENLMSDFVQSIQIAPDGVVTEIYPAEGNEAGKIDLLHDEKRGEICRYGRDNNCVTMQGPFDLKQGGRGIVVRYPVYLEAVSYTHLRAHE
;
A
#
# COMPACT_ATOMS: atom_id res chain seq x y z
N THR A 1 -52.27 -1.13 -68.29
CA THR A 1 -51.00 -0.63 -67.59
C THR A 1 -51.29 0.10 -66.28
N GLU A 2 -52.45 0.71 -66.14
CA GLU A 2 -52.80 1.44 -64.87
C GLU A 2 -53.18 0.51 -63.71
N THR A 3 -53.90 -0.54 -63.99
CA THR A 3 -54.32 -1.56 -62.99
C THR A 3 -53.14 -2.28 -62.34
N MET A 4 -52.09 -2.54 -63.08
CA MET A 4 -50.86 -3.15 -62.55
C MET A 4 -50.09 -2.19 -61.56
N ARG A 5 -50.09 -0.94 -61.87
CA ARG A 5 -49.50 0.10 -60.98
C ARG A 5 -50.32 0.24 -59.69
N PHE A 6 -51.62 0.15 -59.77
CA PHE A 6 -52.50 0.26 -58.60
C PHE A 6 -52.35 -0.97 -57.67
N LEU A 7 -52.30 -2.17 -58.24
CA LEU A 7 -52.05 -3.42 -57.46
C LEU A 7 -50.65 -3.42 -56.80
N GLN A 8 -49.64 -2.93 -57.51
CA GLN A 8 -48.29 -2.84 -56.99
C GLN A 8 -48.16 -1.81 -55.84
N LYS A 9 -48.89 -0.71 -55.95
CA LYS A 9 -48.97 0.32 -54.91
C LYS A 9 -49.71 -0.19 -53.66
N GLN A 10 -50.73 -1.00 -53.84
CA GLN A 10 -51.46 -1.59 -52.71
C GLN A 10 -50.70 -2.75 -52.06
N TYR A 11 -49.95 -3.52 -52.82
CA TYR A 11 -49.04 -4.57 -52.29
C TYR A 11 -47.89 -3.98 -51.47
N ASN A 12 -47.26 -2.93 -51.94
CA ASN A 12 -46.19 -2.24 -51.20
C ASN A 12 -46.67 -1.64 -49.89
N LYS A 13 -47.94 -1.12 -49.86
CA LYS A 13 -48.51 -0.56 -48.62
C LYS A 13 -48.74 -1.59 -47.53
N LYS A 14 -49.06 -2.87 -47.90
CA LYS A 14 -49.28 -3.96 -46.97
C LYS A 14 -47.98 -4.42 -46.28
N TRP A 15 -46.85 -4.30 -46.94
CA TRP A 15 -45.54 -4.68 -46.38
C TRP A 15 -44.82 -3.54 -45.67
N MET A 16 -45.20 -2.29 -45.91
CA MET A 16 -44.61 -1.15 -45.25
C MET A 16 -44.85 -1.11 -43.73
N LEU A 17 -46.03 -1.48 -43.28
CA LEU A 17 -46.38 -1.47 -41.86
C LEU A 17 -45.54 -2.47 -41.02
N PRO A 18 -45.48 -3.76 -41.39
CA PRO A 18 -44.66 -4.74 -40.67
C PRO A 18 -43.15 -4.42 -40.78
N LEU A 19 -42.68 -3.86 -41.89
CA LEU A 19 -41.28 -3.44 -42.03
C LEU A 19 -40.97 -2.25 -41.10
N LEU A 20 -41.87 -1.28 -41.00
CA LEU A 20 -41.71 -0.13 -40.08
C LEU A 20 -41.68 -0.58 -38.63
N THR A 21 -42.58 -1.49 -38.23
CA THR A 21 -42.59 -2.01 -36.83
C THR A 21 -41.32 -2.82 -36.54
N PHE A 22 -40.81 -3.58 -37.50
CA PHE A 22 -39.54 -4.29 -37.33
C PHE A 22 -38.38 -3.34 -37.17
N VAL A 23 -38.27 -2.29 -38.00
CA VAL A 23 -37.20 -1.29 -37.89
C VAL A 23 -37.25 -0.55 -36.55
N VAL A 24 -38.46 -0.13 -36.14
CA VAL A 24 -38.64 0.53 -34.82
C VAL A 24 -38.25 -0.40 -33.67
N GLY A 25 -38.65 -1.69 -33.75
CA GLY A 25 -38.24 -2.70 -32.75
C GLY A 25 -36.74 -2.89 -32.69
N CYS A 26 -36.05 -2.94 -33.83
CA CYS A 26 -34.58 -3.02 -33.86
C CYS A 26 -33.91 -1.79 -33.28
N LEU A 27 -34.45 -0.58 -33.52
CA LEU A 27 -33.92 0.66 -32.94
C LEU A 27 -34.07 0.70 -31.41
N ILE A 28 -35.24 0.26 -30.92
CA ILE A 28 -35.47 0.20 -29.46
C ILE A 28 -34.54 -0.83 -28.81
N LEU A 29 -34.37 -2.00 -29.41
CA LEU A 29 -33.46 -3.03 -28.91
C LEU A 29 -32.00 -2.55 -28.89
N THR A 30 -31.54 -1.91 -29.96
CA THR A 30 -30.17 -1.37 -30.02
C THR A 30 -29.98 -0.26 -28.99
N ALA A 31 -30.94 0.62 -28.82
CA ALA A 31 -30.88 1.67 -27.79
C ALA A 31 -30.85 1.06 -26.38
N PHE A 32 -31.65 0.04 -26.13
CA PHE A 32 -31.68 -0.66 -24.84
C PHE A 32 -30.35 -1.39 -24.55
N ILE A 33 -29.81 -2.10 -25.53
CA ILE A 33 -28.51 -2.78 -25.38
C ILE A 33 -27.40 -1.76 -25.13
N HIS A 34 -27.38 -0.66 -25.87
CA HIS A 34 -26.38 0.39 -25.70
C HIS A 34 -26.47 1.04 -24.30
N HIS A 35 -27.68 1.37 -23.86
CA HIS A 35 -27.90 1.92 -22.52
C HIS A 35 -27.51 0.95 -21.41
N SER A 36 -27.86 -0.33 -21.53
CA SER A 36 -27.47 -1.39 -20.58
C SER A 36 -25.96 -1.57 -20.51
N TYR A 37 -25.30 -1.54 -21.66
CA TYR A 37 -23.85 -1.66 -21.76
C TYR A 37 -23.15 -0.50 -21.08
N ASP A 38 -23.58 0.75 -21.33
CA ASP A 38 -23.01 1.95 -20.71
C ASP A 38 -23.22 1.97 -19.19
N THR A 39 -24.40 1.56 -18.72
CA THR A 39 -24.69 1.48 -17.30
C THR A 39 -23.82 0.47 -16.60
N ASN A 40 -23.66 -0.73 -17.19
CA ASN A 40 -22.82 -1.79 -16.64
C ASN A 40 -21.34 -1.36 -16.60
N ARG A 41 -20.85 -0.72 -17.66
CA ARG A 41 -19.47 -0.16 -17.67
C ARG A 41 -19.24 0.86 -16.57
N LYS A 42 -20.19 1.76 -16.33
CA LYS A 42 -20.10 2.78 -15.26
C LYS A 42 -20.09 2.11 -13.88
N GLN A 43 -20.91 1.10 -13.65
CA GLN A 43 -20.93 0.35 -12.40
C GLN A 43 -19.62 -0.38 -12.13
N VAL A 44 -19.10 -1.13 -13.12
CA VAL A 44 -17.82 -1.85 -13.00
C VAL A 44 -16.68 -0.86 -12.71
N ARG A 45 -16.64 0.26 -13.42
CA ARG A 45 -15.63 1.29 -13.19
C ARG A 45 -15.72 1.88 -11.78
N MET A 46 -16.91 2.23 -11.32
CA MET A 46 -17.15 2.76 -9.96
C MET A 46 -16.71 1.77 -8.88
N ILE A 47 -17.07 0.50 -9.01
CA ILE A 47 -16.65 -0.55 -8.06
C ILE A 47 -15.13 -0.71 -8.07
N THR A 48 -14.50 -0.67 -9.25
CA THR A 48 -13.04 -0.79 -9.37
C THR A 48 -12.33 0.42 -8.72
N GLU A 49 -12.82 1.64 -8.96
CA GLU A 49 -12.28 2.85 -8.34
C GLU A 49 -12.46 2.84 -6.82
N LEU A 50 -13.61 2.41 -6.33
CA LEU A 50 -13.88 2.29 -4.89
C LEU A 50 -12.96 1.24 -4.24
N ASN A 51 -12.81 0.08 -4.85
CA ASN A 51 -11.91 -0.95 -4.35
C ASN A 51 -10.46 -0.46 -4.32
N ALA A 52 -10.00 0.18 -5.41
CA ALA A 52 -8.65 0.72 -5.49
C ALA A 52 -8.39 1.78 -4.39
N SER A 53 -9.33 2.70 -4.15
CA SER A 53 -9.20 3.71 -3.09
C SER A 53 -9.18 3.06 -1.70
N THR A 54 -10.06 2.08 -1.46
CA THR A 54 -10.11 1.35 -0.18
C THR A 54 -8.79 0.61 0.12
N TYR A 55 -8.21 -0.04 -0.89
CA TYR A 55 -6.91 -0.70 -0.73
C TYR A 55 -5.78 0.31 -0.50
N ALA A 56 -5.80 1.44 -1.19
CA ALA A 56 -4.81 2.50 -0.99
C ALA A 56 -4.89 3.12 0.42
N GLU A 57 -6.10 3.33 0.94
CA GLU A 57 -6.32 3.82 2.31
C GLU A 57 -5.82 2.81 3.35
N ARG A 58 -6.15 1.53 3.20
CA ARG A 58 -5.64 0.47 4.09
C ARG A 58 -4.12 0.42 4.11
N LEU A 59 -3.50 0.43 2.95
CA LEU A 59 -2.04 0.45 2.86
C LEU A 59 -1.44 1.68 3.56
N ARG A 60 -2.04 2.85 3.36
CA ARG A 60 -1.63 4.08 4.03
C ARG A 60 -1.73 3.97 5.55
N ASP A 61 -2.83 3.41 6.05
CA ASP A 61 -3.05 3.22 7.48
C ASP A 61 -2.03 2.24 8.08
N ASP A 62 -1.76 1.13 7.40
CA ASP A 62 -0.76 0.15 7.83
C ASP A 62 0.66 0.77 7.84
N MET A 63 1.00 1.59 6.85
CA MET A 63 2.26 2.34 6.82
C MET A 63 2.36 3.32 7.99
N ASN A 64 1.30 4.08 8.26
CA ASN A 64 1.25 5.02 9.39
C ASN A 64 1.40 4.31 10.74
N ARG A 65 0.75 3.15 10.91
CA ARG A 65 0.91 2.31 12.10
C ARG A 65 2.33 1.79 12.24
N GLY A 66 2.97 1.37 11.14
CA GLY A 66 4.37 0.97 11.14
C GLY A 66 5.31 2.07 11.59
N VAL A 67 5.08 3.32 11.15
CA VAL A 67 5.82 4.50 11.61
C VAL A 67 5.59 4.75 13.10
N ALA A 68 4.35 4.65 13.57
CA ALA A 68 4.03 4.84 14.99
C ALA A 68 4.71 3.80 15.91
N ILE A 69 4.80 2.55 15.45
CA ILE A 69 5.54 1.49 16.17
C ILE A 69 7.03 1.83 16.22
N ALA A 70 7.62 2.26 15.12
CA ALA A 70 9.03 2.66 15.07
C ALA A 70 9.31 3.88 15.96
N ASP A 71 8.37 4.81 16.06
CA ASP A 71 8.47 5.97 16.96
C ASP A 71 8.37 5.56 18.43
N ALA A 72 7.47 4.63 18.76
CA ALA A 72 7.39 4.06 20.11
C ALA A 72 8.68 3.33 20.51
N LEU A 73 9.25 2.51 19.61
CA LEU A 73 10.53 1.85 19.82
C LEU A 73 11.66 2.85 20.02
N LYS A 74 11.70 3.93 19.25
CA LYS A 74 12.66 5.03 19.45
C LYS A 74 12.57 5.59 20.87
N ALA A 75 11.36 5.87 21.37
CA ALA A 75 11.19 6.40 22.73
C ALA A 75 11.69 5.41 23.79
N ILE A 76 11.45 4.12 23.60
CA ILE A 76 11.94 3.06 24.51
C ILE A 76 13.48 3.00 24.48
N ILE A 77 14.09 3.03 23.29
CA ILE A 77 15.56 3.02 23.13
C ILE A 77 16.20 4.22 23.81
N ILE A 78 15.64 5.42 23.62
CA ILE A 78 16.15 6.65 24.25
C ILE A 78 16.04 6.54 25.78
N SER A 79 14.90 6.08 26.31
CA SER A 79 14.70 5.93 27.75
C SER A 79 15.61 4.84 28.37
N GLY A 80 15.92 3.79 27.59
CA GLY A 80 16.83 2.71 27.96
C GLY A 80 18.31 2.99 27.65
N ASN A 81 18.67 4.26 27.35
CA ASN A 81 20.04 4.67 27.02
C ASN A 81 20.70 3.82 25.92
N GLY A 82 19.93 3.51 24.88
CA GLY A 82 20.42 2.78 23.69
C GLY A 82 20.08 1.30 23.67
N THR A 83 19.43 0.78 24.71
CA THR A 83 19.02 -0.63 24.80
C THR A 83 17.54 -0.77 25.05
N ILE A 84 17.00 -1.94 24.73
CA ILE A 84 15.64 -2.34 25.09
C ILE A 84 15.74 -3.53 26.02
N ASP A 85 15.31 -3.34 27.27
CA ASP A 85 15.18 -4.44 28.21
C ASP A 85 14.08 -5.41 27.71
N ASN A 86 14.41 -6.71 27.65
CA ASN A 86 13.50 -7.75 27.11
C ASN A 86 13.00 -7.44 25.70
N PHE A 87 13.90 -7.12 24.76
CA PHE A 87 13.59 -6.81 23.36
C PHE A 87 12.60 -7.80 22.75
N GLU A 88 12.78 -9.11 22.97
CA GLU A 88 11.91 -10.14 22.44
C GLU A 88 10.44 -9.94 22.89
N LYS A 89 10.21 -9.75 24.19
CA LYS A 89 8.88 -9.54 24.76
C LYS A 89 8.25 -8.21 24.31
N VAL A 90 9.03 -7.15 24.20
CA VAL A 90 8.56 -5.87 23.69
C VAL A 90 8.16 -6.00 22.22
N SER A 91 8.99 -6.66 21.43
CA SER A 91 8.73 -6.89 20.02
C SER A 91 7.51 -7.79 19.81
N GLU A 92 7.36 -8.87 20.57
CA GLU A 92 6.18 -9.75 20.53
C GLU A 92 4.88 -8.97 20.73
N ASN A 93 4.83 -8.05 21.69
CA ASN A 93 3.66 -7.22 21.96
C ASN A 93 3.37 -6.18 20.87
N LEU A 94 4.35 -5.81 20.06
CA LEU A 94 4.24 -4.84 18.97
C LEU A 94 3.98 -5.51 17.61
N MET A 95 4.11 -6.82 17.53
CA MET A 95 3.79 -7.58 16.33
C MET A 95 2.30 -7.52 16.02
N SER A 96 1.98 -7.53 14.73
CA SER A 96 0.61 -7.51 14.22
C SER A 96 0.58 -8.12 12.82
N ASP A 97 -0.61 -8.29 12.27
CA ASP A 97 -0.78 -8.89 10.93
C ASP A 97 -0.02 -8.15 9.83
N PHE A 98 0.29 -6.86 10.03
CA PHE A 98 1.03 -6.04 9.06
C PHE A 98 2.51 -5.81 9.44
N VAL A 99 2.94 -6.09 10.68
CA VAL A 99 4.33 -6.01 11.14
C VAL A 99 4.92 -7.42 11.18
N GLN A 100 5.86 -7.68 10.28
CA GLN A 100 6.44 -9.02 10.16
C GLN A 100 7.79 -9.16 10.87
N SER A 101 8.48 -8.05 11.17
CA SER A 101 9.78 -8.08 11.82
C SER A 101 10.10 -6.72 12.44
N ILE A 102 10.74 -6.77 13.60
CA ILE A 102 11.28 -5.60 14.30
C ILE A 102 12.79 -5.84 14.45
N GLN A 103 13.59 -4.81 14.15
CA GLN A 103 15.04 -4.89 14.15
C GLN A 103 15.66 -3.69 14.83
N ILE A 104 16.77 -3.90 15.54
CA ILE A 104 17.62 -2.84 16.09
C ILE A 104 19.00 -2.97 15.45
N ALA A 105 19.53 -1.85 14.98
CA ALA A 105 20.79 -1.78 14.27
C ALA A 105 21.67 -0.65 14.79
N PRO A 106 22.36 -0.81 15.95
CA PRO A 106 23.36 0.11 16.41
C PRO A 106 24.44 0.31 15.35
N ASP A 107 24.79 1.56 15.07
CA ASP A 107 25.78 1.92 14.04
C ASP A 107 25.52 1.29 12.66
N GLY A 108 24.24 0.94 12.40
CA GLY A 108 23.80 0.34 11.14
C GLY A 108 23.93 -1.18 11.05
N VAL A 109 24.49 -1.84 12.04
CA VAL A 109 24.61 -3.30 12.11
C VAL A 109 23.41 -3.88 12.88
N VAL A 110 22.65 -4.76 12.26
CA VAL A 110 21.49 -5.40 12.91
C VAL A 110 21.98 -6.35 14.01
N THR A 111 21.76 -5.99 15.26
CA THR A 111 22.18 -6.77 16.44
C THR A 111 21.02 -7.58 17.02
N GLU A 112 19.81 -7.04 16.95
CA GLU A 112 18.61 -7.70 17.46
C GLU A 112 17.52 -7.73 16.39
N ILE A 113 16.81 -8.83 16.30
CA ILE A 113 15.73 -9.05 15.33
C ILE A 113 14.67 -9.98 15.90
N TYR A 114 13.42 -9.61 15.71
CA TYR A 114 12.27 -10.42 16.10
C TYR A 114 11.30 -10.56 14.91
N PRO A 115 10.76 -11.76 14.61
CA PRO A 115 11.17 -13.05 15.16
C PRO A 115 12.59 -13.44 14.71
N ALA A 116 13.28 -14.20 15.53
CA ALA A 116 14.66 -14.63 15.23
C ALA A 116 14.71 -15.72 14.13
N GLU A 117 13.64 -16.50 13.97
CA GLU A 117 13.56 -17.56 12.96
C GLU A 117 13.66 -16.98 11.53
N GLY A 118 14.59 -17.53 10.75
CA GLY A 118 14.84 -17.12 9.37
C GLY A 118 15.58 -15.79 9.21
N ASN A 119 16.00 -15.17 10.32
CA ASN A 119 16.72 -13.90 10.36
C ASN A 119 18.12 -14.09 10.95
N GLU A 120 19.10 -13.38 10.38
CA GLU A 120 20.49 -13.48 10.79
C GLU A 120 20.95 -12.17 11.43
N ALA A 121 20.82 -12.06 12.76
CA ALA A 121 21.39 -10.96 13.53
C ALA A 121 22.93 -10.95 13.41
N GLY A 122 23.56 -9.76 13.41
CA GLY A 122 25.01 -9.59 13.36
C GLY A 122 25.65 -9.70 11.97
N LYS A 123 24.89 -10.09 10.93
CA LYS A 123 25.43 -10.24 9.56
C LYS A 123 24.95 -9.15 8.58
N ILE A 124 23.99 -8.34 8.97
CA ILE A 124 23.39 -7.32 8.10
C ILE A 124 23.93 -5.96 8.50
N ASP A 125 24.82 -5.41 7.66
CA ASP A 125 25.26 -4.02 7.75
C ASP A 125 24.40 -3.16 6.82
N LEU A 126 23.51 -2.39 7.38
CA LEU A 126 22.55 -1.59 6.64
C LEU A 126 23.18 -0.37 5.96
N LEU A 127 24.28 0.17 6.52
CA LEU A 127 24.94 1.37 5.98
C LEU A 127 25.82 1.06 4.77
N HIS A 128 26.37 -0.16 4.70
CA HIS A 128 27.25 -0.60 3.62
C HIS A 128 26.59 -1.58 2.64
N ASP A 129 25.30 -1.87 2.83
CA ASP A 129 24.52 -2.70 1.91
C ASP A 129 24.38 -2.01 0.54
N GLU A 130 24.63 -2.73 -0.55
CA GLU A 130 24.54 -2.19 -1.92
C GLU A 130 23.16 -1.66 -2.30
N LYS A 131 22.09 -2.28 -1.79
CA LYS A 131 20.70 -1.95 -2.14
C LYS A 131 20.03 -1.00 -1.13
N ARG A 132 20.47 -1.03 0.12
CA ARG A 132 19.81 -0.36 1.24
C ARG A 132 20.64 0.78 1.80
N GLY A 133 21.96 0.77 1.61
CA GLY A 133 22.90 1.68 2.25
C GLY A 133 22.63 3.16 1.93
N GLU A 134 22.31 3.48 0.69
CA GLU A 134 22.03 4.87 0.29
C GLU A 134 20.88 5.48 1.10
N ILE A 135 19.74 4.79 1.15
CA ILE A 135 18.56 5.29 1.88
C ILE A 135 18.77 5.27 3.40
N CYS A 136 19.55 4.30 3.92
CA CYS A 136 19.91 4.26 5.34
C CYS A 136 20.79 5.44 5.73
N ARG A 137 21.81 5.75 4.95
CA ARG A 137 22.66 6.92 5.14
C ARG A 137 21.87 8.22 5.04
N TYR A 138 20.99 8.33 4.02
CA TYR A 138 20.12 9.47 3.87
C TYR A 138 19.25 9.71 5.12
N GLY A 139 18.58 8.67 5.62
CA GLY A 139 17.77 8.75 6.83
C GLY A 139 18.58 9.19 8.06
N ARG A 140 19.76 8.59 8.24
CA ARG A 140 20.69 8.97 9.30
C ARG A 140 21.11 10.44 9.17
N ASP A 141 21.64 10.85 8.03
CA ASP A 141 22.24 12.16 7.85
C ASP A 141 21.22 13.32 7.93
N ASN A 142 19.97 13.04 7.57
CA ASN A 142 18.86 14.01 7.63
C ASN A 142 17.94 13.84 8.83
N ASN A 143 18.23 12.91 9.74
CA ASN A 143 17.39 12.59 10.91
C ASN A 143 15.91 12.42 10.54
N CYS A 144 15.64 11.65 9.52
CA CYS A 144 14.28 11.45 9.03
C CYS A 144 13.93 9.97 8.86
N VAL A 145 12.64 9.66 9.02
CA VAL A 145 12.10 8.34 8.73
C VAL A 145 12.24 8.05 7.24
N THR A 146 12.71 6.86 6.92
CA THR A 146 12.80 6.38 5.55
C THR A 146 11.97 5.12 5.37
N MET A 147 11.37 5.00 4.18
CA MET A 147 10.64 3.82 3.75
C MET A 147 11.25 3.28 2.47
N GLN A 148 11.40 1.99 2.39
CA GLN A 148 11.95 1.35 1.21
C GLN A 148 11.26 0.00 0.94
N GLY A 149 11.00 -0.26 -0.31
CA GLY A 149 10.38 -1.51 -0.76
C GLY A 149 9.46 -1.27 -1.97
N PRO A 150 8.63 -2.26 -2.31
CA PRO A 150 8.52 -3.56 -1.63
C PRO A 150 9.69 -4.49 -1.93
N PHE A 151 10.13 -5.24 -0.92
CA PHE A 151 11.13 -6.30 -1.04
C PHE A 151 10.46 -7.67 -0.93
N ASP A 152 11.03 -8.66 -1.57
CA ASP A 152 10.68 -10.05 -1.32
C ASP A 152 11.24 -10.46 0.06
N LEU A 153 10.37 -10.94 0.93
CA LEU A 153 10.72 -11.30 2.29
C LEU A 153 11.19 -12.77 2.34
N LYS A 154 12.18 -13.06 3.17
CA LYS A 154 12.67 -14.43 3.34
C LYS A 154 11.59 -15.39 3.88
N GLN A 155 10.64 -14.87 4.63
CA GLN A 155 9.50 -15.61 5.19
C GLN A 155 8.32 -15.75 4.20
N GLY A 156 8.50 -15.26 2.96
CA GLY A 156 7.47 -15.22 1.93
C GLY A 156 6.69 -13.91 1.89
N GLY A 157 6.14 -13.61 0.70
CA GLY A 157 5.43 -12.35 0.46
C GLY A 157 6.34 -11.16 0.18
N ARG A 158 5.75 -9.97 0.16
CA ARG A 158 6.44 -8.70 -0.10
C ARG A 158 6.17 -7.70 1.02
N GLY A 159 7.20 -7.00 1.44
CA GLY A 159 7.10 -6.04 2.54
C GLY A 159 7.80 -4.72 2.27
N ILE A 160 7.40 -3.71 3.03
CA ILE A 160 8.02 -2.39 3.06
C ILE A 160 8.79 -2.29 4.38
N VAL A 161 10.02 -1.80 4.31
CA VAL A 161 10.84 -1.56 5.50
C VAL A 161 10.76 -0.09 5.85
N VAL A 162 10.37 0.19 7.10
CA VAL A 162 10.39 1.52 7.71
C VAL A 162 11.61 1.59 8.62
N ARG A 163 12.41 2.66 8.49
CA ARG A 163 13.60 2.89 9.32
C ARG A 163 13.51 4.23 10.01
N TYR A 164 13.78 4.21 11.30
CA TYR A 164 13.79 5.41 12.12
C TYR A 164 15.20 5.59 12.72
N PRO A 165 15.92 6.67 12.38
CA PRO A 165 17.21 6.95 13.01
C PRO A 165 17.00 7.37 14.47
N VAL A 166 17.81 6.83 15.36
CA VAL A 166 17.80 7.15 16.79
C VAL A 166 19.17 7.72 17.15
N TYR A 167 19.15 8.90 17.76
CA TYR A 167 20.34 9.53 18.32
C TYR A 167 20.20 9.56 19.83
N LEU A 168 21.23 9.07 20.50
CA LEU A 168 21.33 9.19 21.94
C LEU A 168 22.04 10.50 22.22
N GLU A 169 21.47 11.36 23.08
CA GLU A 169 22.17 12.52 23.59
C GLU A 169 23.36 12.03 24.39
N ALA A 170 24.55 12.50 24.04
CA ALA A 170 25.73 12.33 24.91
C ALA A 170 25.43 13.04 26.23
N VAL A 171 25.17 12.28 27.29
CA VAL A 171 25.01 12.86 28.64
C VAL A 171 26.33 13.48 29.00
N SER A 172 26.46 14.79 28.78
CA SER A 172 27.54 15.58 29.30
C SER A 172 27.31 15.66 30.80
N TYR A 173 27.99 14.83 31.57
CA TYR A 173 28.09 15.00 32.99
C TYR A 173 28.91 16.26 33.24
N THR A 174 28.30 17.45 33.18
CA THR A 174 28.83 18.61 33.82
C THR A 174 28.75 18.37 35.31
N HIS A 175 29.88 18.05 35.90
CA HIS A 175 30.06 18.10 37.34
C HIS A 175 29.69 19.50 37.80
N LEU A 176 28.49 19.68 38.36
CA LEU A 176 28.16 20.76 39.24
C LEU A 176 29.02 20.56 40.50
N ARG A 177 30.21 21.16 40.53
CA ARG A 177 30.92 21.43 41.79
C ARG A 177 30.07 22.47 42.50
N ALA A 178 29.37 22.06 43.55
CA ALA A 178 28.92 22.97 44.57
C ALA A 178 30.18 23.54 45.23
N HIS A 179 30.42 24.81 45.01
CA HIS A 179 31.34 25.59 45.88
C HIS A 179 30.53 25.98 47.10
N GLU A 180 31.00 25.48 48.26
CA GLU A 180 30.74 26.09 49.58
C GLU A 180 31.28 27.47 49.62
#